data_fd1a17b56fc53ade7131a5ba71572d88
#
_entry.id   fd1a17b56fc53ade7131a5ba71572d88
#
_cell.length_a   1.000
_cell.length_b   1.000
_cell.length_c   1.000
_cell.angle_alpha   90.00
_cell.angle_beta   90.00
_cell.angle_gamma   90.00
#
_symmetry.space_group_name_H-M   'P 1'
#
loop_
_entity.id
_entity.type
_entity.pdbx_description
1 polymer ?
#
loop_
_entity_poly.entity_id
_entity_poly.type
_entity_poly.pdbx_seq_one_letter_code
_entity_poly.pdbx_strand_id
1 'polypeptide(L)'
;MTAITTTAPEALNFECETGNYHTFCPISCVAWLYQKIEDSFFLVIGTKTCGYFLQNAMGVMIFAEPRYAMAELEEGDISAQLNDYDELKRLCLQIKRDRNPSVIVWIGTCTTEIIKMDLEGLAPRLEAEIGIPIVTARANGLDYAFTQGEDTVLAAMAAKCPEKAPVMESQKQERNAISQLLNFGKKKEEIVADESEYVKHTPLVLFGSLPDPVVTQLTLELKKQGIKVSGWLPSKRYTELPVLEEGYYVSGMNPFLSRTASTLMRRRKCKLIGAPFPIGPDGTRAWIEKICSVLGIEPKGLDEREAQI
;
A
#
# COMPACT_ATOMS: atom_id res chain seq x y z
N MET A 1 50.47 -13.03 -25.70
CA MET A 1 49.08 -13.49 -25.54
C MET A 1 48.71 -13.31 -24.06
N THR A 2 48.18 -12.20 -23.72
CA THR A 2 47.72 -11.86 -22.33
C THR A 2 46.29 -12.28 -22.17
N ALA A 3 46.04 -13.25 -21.29
CA ALA A 3 44.69 -13.71 -20.97
C ALA A 3 43.91 -12.61 -20.26
N ILE A 4 42.78 -12.18 -20.85
CA ILE A 4 41.82 -11.31 -20.22
C ILE A 4 41.01 -12.20 -19.27
N THR A 5 41.28 -12.07 -17.98
CA THR A 5 40.42 -12.63 -16.91
C THR A 5 39.14 -11.80 -16.87
N THR A 6 38.06 -12.35 -17.39
CA THR A 6 36.71 -11.84 -17.15
C THR A 6 36.35 -12.13 -15.69
N THR A 7 36.46 -11.13 -14.84
CA THR A 7 35.85 -11.15 -13.52
C THR A 7 34.32 -11.17 -13.68
N ALA A 8 33.67 -12.18 -13.08
CA ALA A 8 32.22 -12.22 -12.97
C ALA A 8 31.73 -10.90 -12.32
N PRO A 9 30.58 -10.36 -12.75
CA PRO A 9 30.03 -9.17 -12.12
C PRO A 9 29.80 -9.48 -10.63
N GLU A 10 30.43 -8.69 -9.76
CA GLU A 10 30.15 -8.71 -8.33
C GLU A 10 28.65 -8.62 -8.15
N ALA A 11 28.07 -9.60 -7.45
CA ALA A 11 26.68 -9.51 -7.04
C ALA A 11 26.53 -8.22 -6.25
N LEU A 12 25.73 -7.29 -6.75
CA LEU A 12 25.36 -6.07 -6.03
C LEU A 12 24.69 -6.52 -4.72
N ASN A 13 25.46 -6.57 -3.66
CA ASN A 13 24.96 -6.72 -2.31
C ASN A 13 24.34 -5.37 -1.95
N PHE A 14 23.04 -5.25 -2.12
CA PHE A 14 22.29 -4.16 -1.54
C PHE A 14 22.23 -4.37 -0.03
N GLU A 15 23.25 -3.96 0.67
CA GLU A 15 23.17 -3.72 2.10
C GLU A 15 22.24 -2.52 2.28
N CYS A 16 20.97 -2.80 2.54
CA CYS A 16 20.01 -1.77 2.93
C CYS A 16 20.55 -1.07 4.17
N GLU A 17 20.92 0.20 4.01
CA GLU A 17 21.07 1.23 5.03
C GLU A 17 21.59 0.74 6.41
N THR A 18 22.76 0.15 6.47
CA THR A 18 23.37 -0.23 7.73
C THR A 18 23.76 0.98 8.62
N GLY A 19 23.62 2.21 8.11
CA GLY A 19 24.03 3.43 8.79
C GLY A 19 22.94 4.29 9.43
N ASN A 20 21.68 4.21 8.97
CA ASN A 20 20.66 5.21 9.31
C ASN A 20 19.41 4.71 10.05
N TYR A 21 19.27 3.43 10.31
CA TYR A 21 18.07 2.92 10.96
C TYR A 21 17.91 3.33 12.44
N HIS A 22 18.94 3.88 13.06
CA HIS A 22 18.86 4.46 14.40
C HIS A 22 18.44 5.94 14.40
N THR A 23 18.35 6.61 13.25
CA THR A 23 18.10 8.05 13.19
C THR A 23 16.60 8.38 13.21
N PHE A 24 15.77 7.54 12.58
CA PHE A 24 14.33 7.74 12.50
C PHE A 24 13.55 6.47 12.81
N CYS A 25 12.46 6.62 13.55
CA CYS A 25 11.58 5.52 13.86
C CYS A 25 10.75 5.13 12.62
N PRO A 26 10.58 3.83 12.32
CA PRO A 26 9.76 3.35 11.21
C PRO A 26 8.30 3.82 11.28
N ILE A 27 7.80 4.17 12.46
CA ILE A 27 6.46 4.74 12.61
C ILE A 27 6.26 6.03 11.81
N SER A 28 7.32 6.79 11.54
CA SER A 28 7.24 8.02 10.74
C SER A 28 6.90 7.77 9.29
N CYS A 29 7.28 6.61 8.72
CA CYS A 29 6.92 6.24 7.36
C CYS A 29 5.44 5.90 7.20
N VAL A 30 4.75 5.59 8.30
CA VAL A 30 3.29 5.36 8.29
C VAL A 30 2.53 6.64 7.89
N ALA A 31 3.13 7.81 8.11
CA ALA A 31 2.53 9.08 7.72
C ALA A 31 2.23 9.19 6.21
N TRP A 32 3.03 8.58 5.35
CA TRP A 32 2.80 8.57 3.91
C TRP A 32 1.54 7.79 3.53
N LEU A 33 1.32 6.67 4.20
CA LEU A 33 0.12 5.85 4.00
C LEU A 33 -1.13 6.50 4.57
N TYR A 34 -0.99 7.24 5.66
CA TYR A 34 -2.06 8.07 6.22
C TYR A 34 -2.60 9.07 5.17
N GLN A 35 -1.70 9.73 4.44
CA GLN A 35 -2.10 10.63 3.35
C GLN A 35 -2.76 9.89 2.20
N LYS A 36 -2.22 8.71 1.86
CA LYS A 36 -2.58 7.99 0.65
C LYS A 36 -3.95 7.32 0.73
N ILE A 37 -4.33 6.78 1.90
CA ILE A 37 -5.54 5.97 2.08
C ILE A 37 -6.61 6.82 2.75
N GLU A 38 -7.42 7.50 1.94
CA GLU A 38 -8.34 8.56 2.39
C GLU A 38 -9.46 8.08 3.33
N ASP A 39 -9.93 6.85 3.17
CA ASP A 39 -11.03 6.27 3.95
C ASP A 39 -10.56 5.41 5.13
N SER A 40 -9.27 5.51 5.50
CA SER A 40 -8.68 4.81 6.63
C SER A 40 -8.67 5.65 7.90
N PHE A 41 -8.61 4.96 9.04
CA PHE A 41 -8.29 5.57 10.32
C PHE A 41 -7.11 4.83 10.96
N PHE A 42 -6.08 5.57 11.35
CA PHE A 42 -4.87 4.99 11.95
C PHE A 42 -4.95 5.06 13.47
N LEU A 43 -4.94 3.90 14.13
CA LEU A 43 -4.85 3.77 15.58
C LEU A 43 -3.46 3.26 15.95
N VAL A 44 -2.65 4.14 16.51
CA VAL A 44 -1.29 3.79 16.98
C VAL A 44 -1.36 3.35 18.43
N ILE A 45 -0.78 2.19 18.71
CA ILE A 45 -0.78 1.57 20.04
C ILE A 45 0.63 1.65 20.59
N GLY A 46 0.82 2.47 21.63
CA GLY A 46 2.15 2.71 22.18
C GLY A 46 2.17 3.79 23.26
N THR A 47 3.35 4.35 23.55
CA THR A 47 3.54 5.41 24.54
C THR A 47 3.36 6.81 23.94
N LYS A 48 3.24 7.83 24.81
CA LYS A 48 3.15 9.26 24.43
C LYS A 48 4.29 9.69 23.50
N THR A 49 5.48 9.13 23.67
CA THR A 49 6.65 9.41 22.82
C THR A 49 6.39 9.04 21.38
N CYS A 50 5.74 7.90 21.12
CA CYS A 50 5.37 7.47 19.75
C CYS A 50 4.38 8.46 19.11
N GLY A 51 3.41 8.96 19.90
CA GLY A 51 2.48 10.01 19.45
C GLY A 51 3.18 11.30 19.07
N TYR A 52 4.18 11.72 19.85
CA TYR A 52 4.97 12.91 19.56
C TYR A 52 5.72 12.80 18.22
N PHE A 53 6.36 11.66 17.95
CA PHE A 53 7.04 11.42 16.68
C PHE A 53 6.09 11.46 15.49
N LEU A 54 4.92 10.86 15.62
CA LEU A 54 3.92 10.89 14.55
C LEU A 54 3.35 12.29 14.33
N GLN A 55 3.06 13.02 15.39
CA GLN A 55 2.59 14.40 15.28
C GLN A 55 3.60 15.28 14.56
N ASN A 56 4.90 15.12 14.82
CA ASN A 56 5.94 15.84 14.10
C ASN A 56 6.02 15.41 12.63
N ALA A 57 5.91 14.12 12.32
CA ALA A 57 5.96 13.62 10.95
C ALA A 57 4.73 14.01 10.12
N MET A 58 3.56 14.01 10.73
CA MET A 58 2.29 14.32 10.05
C MET A 58 1.92 15.81 10.11
N GLY A 59 2.42 16.54 11.11
CA GLY A 59 2.29 18.00 11.20
C GLY A 59 0.90 18.52 10.84
N VAL A 60 0.86 19.37 9.80
CA VAL A 60 -0.37 20.02 9.33
C VAL A 60 -1.44 19.04 8.86
N MET A 61 -1.08 17.82 8.42
CA MET A 61 -2.03 16.83 7.93
C MET A 61 -3.01 16.36 9.00
N ILE A 62 -2.56 16.21 10.24
CA ILE A 62 -3.43 15.81 11.36
C ILE A 62 -4.49 16.88 11.63
N PHE A 63 -4.14 18.15 11.49
CA PHE A 63 -5.08 19.25 11.71
C PHE A 63 -6.07 19.41 10.56
N ALA A 64 -5.62 19.14 9.33
CA ALA A 64 -6.49 19.23 8.14
C ALA A 64 -7.52 18.09 8.09
N GLU A 65 -7.07 16.85 8.35
CA GLU A 65 -7.89 15.65 8.30
C GLU A 65 -7.54 14.68 9.44
N PRO A 66 -8.14 14.83 10.62
CA PRO A 66 -7.81 14.01 11.79
C PRO A 66 -8.36 12.58 11.66
N ARG A 67 -7.60 11.72 10.96
CA ARG A 67 -7.87 10.28 10.79
C ARG A 67 -6.89 9.42 11.60
N TYR A 68 -6.43 9.95 12.71
CA TYR A 68 -5.45 9.35 13.58
C TYR A 68 -5.86 9.46 15.04
N ALA A 69 -5.59 8.43 15.82
CA ALA A 69 -5.64 8.45 17.29
C ALA A 69 -4.50 7.62 17.86
N MET A 70 -4.19 7.89 19.11
CA MET A 70 -3.24 7.14 19.91
C MET A 70 -3.97 6.37 20.98
N ALA A 71 -3.74 5.05 21.07
CA ALA A 71 -4.03 4.25 22.24
C ALA A 71 -2.78 4.29 23.11
N GLU A 72 -2.79 5.13 24.14
CA GLU A 72 -1.66 5.30 25.05
C GLU A 72 -1.61 4.14 26.05
N LEU A 73 -0.44 3.49 26.12
CA LEU A 73 -0.13 2.49 27.14
C LEU A 73 0.68 3.17 28.24
N GLU A 74 0.12 3.25 29.44
CA GLU A 74 0.80 3.80 30.62
C GLU A 74 1.69 2.74 31.27
N GLU A 75 2.70 3.17 32.07
CA GLU A 75 3.62 2.25 32.75
C GLU A 75 2.89 1.26 33.66
N GLY A 76 1.79 1.69 34.29
CA GLY A 76 0.92 0.83 35.10
C GLY A 76 0.25 -0.28 34.30
N ASP A 77 -0.11 -0.03 33.06
CA ASP A 77 -0.77 -0.98 32.19
C ASP A 77 0.19 -2.06 31.69
N ILE A 78 1.48 -1.73 31.57
CA ILE A 78 2.53 -2.67 31.21
C ILE A 78 2.65 -3.81 32.22
N SER A 79 2.42 -3.54 33.50
CA SER A 79 2.43 -4.54 34.55
C SER A 79 1.09 -5.25 34.76
N ALA A 80 -0.03 -4.58 34.45
CA ALA A 80 -1.38 -5.11 34.66
C ALA A 80 -1.92 -5.92 33.49
N GLN A 81 -1.16 -6.02 32.38
CA GLN A 81 -1.50 -6.73 31.15
C GLN A 81 -2.51 -6.08 30.23
N LEU A 82 -1.83 -5.59 29.20
CA LEU A 82 -1.66 -6.55 28.11
C LEU A 82 -2.89 -6.80 27.29
N ASN A 83 -4.04 -6.76 27.82
CA ASN A 83 -5.24 -7.08 27.12
C ASN A 83 -6.34 -6.14 27.53
N ASP A 84 -6.10 -4.88 27.33
CA ASP A 84 -7.25 -4.01 27.40
C ASP A 84 -8.05 -4.13 26.11
N TYR A 85 -8.47 -5.41 25.85
CA TYR A 85 -9.40 -5.71 24.78
C TYR A 85 -10.62 -4.80 24.84
N ASP A 86 -11.12 -4.56 26.05
CA ASP A 86 -12.28 -3.72 26.27
C ASP A 86 -11.96 -2.25 25.96
N GLU A 87 -10.78 -1.77 26.30
CA GLU A 87 -10.37 -0.41 25.96
C GLU A 87 -10.13 -0.25 24.44
N LEU A 88 -9.43 -1.19 23.79
CA LEU A 88 -9.30 -1.18 22.33
C LEU A 88 -10.67 -1.25 21.63
N LYS A 89 -11.58 -2.07 22.15
CA LYS A 89 -12.95 -2.16 21.65
C LYS A 89 -13.67 -0.82 21.80
N ARG A 90 -13.58 -0.21 22.99
CA ARG A 90 -14.18 1.10 23.27
C ARG A 90 -13.66 2.15 22.29
N LEU A 91 -12.35 2.22 22.06
CA LEU A 91 -11.72 3.15 21.13
C LEU A 91 -12.19 2.89 19.69
N CYS A 92 -12.18 1.64 19.25
CA CYS A 92 -12.61 1.30 17.88
C CYS A 92 -14.10 1.59 17.67
N LEU A 93 -14.96 1.35 18.64
CA LEU A 93 -16.39 1.74 18.58
C LEU A 93 -16.56 3.26 18.55
N GLN A 94 -15.75 3.99 19.30
CA GLN A 94 -15.74 5.45 19.23
C GLN A 94 -15.30 5.94 17.85
N ILE A 95 -14.20 5.40 17.28
CA ILE A 95 -13.73 5.71 15.93
C ILE A 95 -14.83 5.43 14.90
N LYS A 96 -15.49 4.26 15.00
CA LYS A 96 -16.60 3.91 14.11
C LYS A 96 -17.72 4.94 14.18
N ARG A 97 -18.16 5.31 15.38
CA ARG A 97 -19.25 6.27 15.59
C ARG A 97 -18.92 7.67 15.08
N ASP A 98 -17.68 8.13 15.36
CA ASP A 98 -17.32 9.53 15.17
C ASP A 98 -16.74 9.78 13.76
N ARG A 99 -16.17 8.76 13.11
CA ARG A 99 -15.47 8.87 11.81
C ARG A 99 -15.96 7.90 10.74
N ASN A 100 -16.53 6.78 11.11
CA ASN A 100 -17.03 5.74 10.21
C ASN A 100 -16.07 5.38 9.06
N PRO A 101 -14.79 5.02 9.34
CA PRO A 101 -13.82 4.70 8.30
C PRO A 101 -14.14 3.35 7.65
N SER A 102 -13.63 3.13 6.44
CA SER A 102 -13.72 1.83 5.76
C SER A 102 -12.75 0.78 6.33
N VAL A 103 -11.72 1.23 7.02
CA VAL A 103 -10.72 0.37 7.68
C VAL A 103 -10.09 1.09 8.88
N ILE A 104 -9.81 0.35 9.94
CA ILE A 104 -8.97 0.82 11.03
C ILE A 104 -7.61 0.14 10.88
N VAL A 105 -6.54 0.93 10.77
CA VAL A 105 -5.16 0.43 10.67
C VAL A 105 -4.53 0.53 12.06
N TRP A 106 -4.26 -0.60 12.68
CA TRP A 106 -3.54 -0.68 13.95
C TRP A 106 -2.04 -0.69 13.70
N ILE A 107 -1.34 0.21 14.35
CA ILE A 107 0.11 0.31 14.28
C ILE A 107 0.70 -0.03 15.66
N GLY A 108 1.27 -1.21 15.77
CA GLY A 108 2.04 -1.62 16.95
C GLY A 108 3.40 -0.95 16.97
N THR A 109 3.77 -0.42 18.13
CA THR A 109 5.05 0.27 18.37
C THR A 109 6.03 -0.61 19.16
N CYS A 110 7.20 -0.08 19.53
CA CYS A 110 8.17 -0.78 20.36
C CYS A 110 7.54 -1.31 21.68
N THR A 111 6.64 -0.55 22.28
CA THR A 111 5.98 -0.96 23.52
C THR A 111 5.18 -2.23 23.33
N THR A 112 4.40 -2.35 22.25
CA THR A 112 3.61 -3.57 21.98
C THR A 112 4.50 -4.79 21.75
N GLU A 113 5.72 -4.61 21.22
CA GLU A 113 6.70 -5.69 21.09
C GLU A 113 7.31 -6.11 22.44
N ILE A 114 7.65 -5.13 23.27
CA ILE A 114 8.24 -5.39 24.61
C ILE A 114 7.27 -6.17 25.48
N ILE A 115 6.00 -5.76 25.50
CA ILE A 115 4.97 -6.43 26.30
C ILE A 115 4.35 -7.65 25.60
N LYS A 116 4.80 -7.99 24.38
CA LYS A 116 4.29 -9.13 23.58
C LYS A 116 2.78 -9.09 23.35
N MET A 117 2.25 -7.92 23.03
CA MET A 117 0.83 -7.74 22.75
C MET A 117 0.42 -8.47 21.46
N ASP A 118 -0.58 -9.34 21.54
CA ASP A 118 -1.08 -10.14 20.41
C ASP A 118 -2.10 -9.36 19.58
N LEU A 119 -1.63 -8.37 18.83
CA LEU A 119 -2.48 -7.54 17.96
C LEU A 119 -3.15 -8.39 16.88
N GLU A 120 -2.43 -9.36 16.32
CA GLU A 120 -2.90 -10.23 15.26
C GLU A 120 -4.02 -11.18 15.71
N GLY A 121 -3.98 -11.63 16.97
CA GLY A 121 -5.04 -12.45 17.56
C GLY A 121 -6.26 -11.62 18.00
N LEU A 122 -6.04 -10.39 18.45
CA LEU A 122 -7.10 -9.48 18.90
C LEU A 122 -7.91 -8.89 17.74
N ALA A 123 -7.24 -8.52 16.65
CA ALA A 123 -7.86 -7.80 15.55
C ALA A 123 -9.03 -8.56 14.89
N PRO A 124 -8.95 -9.86 14.55
CA PRO A 124 -10.07 -10.57 13.94
C PRO A 124 -11.32 -10.65 14.82
N ARG A 125 -11.13 -10.80 16.14
CA ARG A 125 -12.24 -10.80 17.09
C ARG A 125 -12.94 -9.46 17.11
N LEU A 126 -12.16 -8.39 17.18
CA LEU A 126 -12.70 -7.05 17.24
C LEU A 126 -13.33 -6.64 15.91
N GLU A 127 -12.71 -7.02 14.79
CA GLU A 127 -13.27 -6.82 13.43
C GLU A 127 -14.68 -7.42 13.32
N ALA A 128 -14.87 -8.65 13.83
CA ALA A 128 -16.18 -9.32 13.83
C ALA A 128 -17.22 -8.59 14.69
N GLU A 129 -16.81 -8.03 15.84
CA GLU A 129 -17.71 -7.33 16.75
C GLU A 129 -18.08 -5.92 16.28
N ILE A 130 -17.13 -5.19 15.71
CA ILE A 130 -17.37 -3.80 15.29
C ILE A 130 -17.86 -3.70 13.84
N GLY A 131 -17.65 -4.73 13.02
CA GLY A 131 -18.05 -4.76 11.62
C GLY A 131 -17.27 -3.79 10.72
N ILE A 132 -16.03 -3.43 11.11
CA ILE A 132 -15.09 -2.66 10.30
C ILE A 132 -13.81 -3.48 10.19
N PRO A 133 -13.22 -3.65 8.99
CA PRO A 133 -11.94 -4.33 8.82
C PRO A 133 -10.83 -3.70 9.67
N ILE A 134 -10.00 -4.56 10.28
CA ILE A 134 -8.82 -4.12 11.02
C ILE A 134 -7.58 -4.69 10.32
N VAL A 135 -6.67 -3.81 9.96
CA VAL A 135 -5.35 -4.15 9.41
C VAL A 135 -4.32 -3.93 10.50
N THR A 136 -3.61 -4.98 10.88
CA THR A 136 -2.53 -4.88 11.89
C THR A 136 -1.17 -4.79 11.21
N ALA A 137 -0.38 -3.81 11.62
CA ALA A 137 1.01 -3.67 11.20
C ALA A 137 1.90 -3.30 12.39
N ARG A 138 3.15 -3.71 12.35
CA ARG A 138 4.13 -3.39 13.38
C ARG A 138 5.18 -2.46 12.80
N ALA A 139 5.28 -1.26 13.36
CA ALA A 139 6.24 -0.24 12.95
C ALA A 139 7.11 0.13 14.16
N ASN A 140 7.82 -0.87 14.72
CA ASN A 140 8.66 -0.70 15.88
C ASN A 140 10.13 -0.48 15.47
N GLY A 141 10.84 0.35 16.21
CA GLY A 141 12.26 0.64 15.97
C GLY A 141 13.23 -0.37 16.59
N LEU A 142 12.73 -1.49 17.15
CA LEU A 142 13.56 -2.56 17.70
C LEU A 142 14.00 -3.52 16.59
N ASP A 143 13.08 -3.85 15.69
CA ASP A 143 13.27 -4.87 14.65
C ASP A 143 13.33 -4.28 13.24
N TYR A 144 12.89 -3.03 13.04
CA TYR A 144 12.71 -2.44 11.72
C TYR A 144 13.49 -1.15 11.53
N ALA A 145 14.08 -1.02 10.34
CA ALA A 145 14.63 0.24 9.86
C ALA A 145 13.51 1.21 9.46
N PHE A 146 13.84 2.50 9.35
CA PHE A 146 12.91 3.57 9.00
C PHE A 146 12.03 3.24 7.78
N THR A 147 12.64 2.82 6.68
CA THR A 147 11.95 2.51 5.42
C THR A 147 11.01 1.30 5.50
N GLN A 148 11.18 0.44 6.49
CA GLN A 148 10.34 -0.75 6.67
C GLN A 148 8.99 -0.45 7.32
N GLY A 149 8.77 0.77 7.82
CA GLY A 149 7.47 1.18 8.37
C GLY A 149 6.36 1.14 7.32
N GLU A 150 6.61 1.66 6.13
CA GLU A 150 5.68 1.54 5.00
C GLU A 150 5.48 0.09 4.58
N ASP A 151 6.57 -0.66 4.45
CA ASP A 151 6.56 -2.05 3.97
C ASP A 151 5.70 -2.97 4.85
N THR A 152 5.72 -2.78 6.18
CA THR A 152 4.90 -3.61 7.09
C THR A 152 3.40 -3.37 6.89
N VAL A 153 2.99 -2.13 6.70
CA VAL A 153 1.58 -1.77 6.48
C VAL A 153 1.11 -2.25 5.11
N LEU A 154 1.91 -2.05 4.07
CA LEU A 154 1.58 -2.53 2.72
C LEU A 154 1.50 -4.06 2.66
N ALA A 155 2.38 -4.77 3.35
CA ALA A 155 2.32 -6.23 3.45
C ALA A 155 1.03 -6.70 4.13
N ALA A 156 0.60 -6.03 5.21
CA ALA A 156 -0.66 -6.32 5.88
C ALA A 156 -1.88 -6.04 4.98
N MET A 157 -1.86 -4.95 4.23
CA MET A 157 -2.90 -4.62 3.25
C MET A 157 -2.92 -5.59 2.07
N ALA A 158 -1.77 -6.02 1.57
CA ALA A 158 -1.69 -7.03 0.52
C ALA A 158 -2.38 -8.34 0.91
N ALA A 159 -2.32 -8.71 2.21
CA ALA A 159 -3.04 -9.87 2.73
C ALA A 159 -4.56 -9.70 2.74
N LYS A 160 -5.06 -8.47 2.82
CA LYS A 160 -6.50 -8.13 2.82
C LYS A 160 -7.06 -7.84 1.42
N CYS A 161 -6.24 -7.77 0.39
CA CYS A 161 -6.70 -7.59 -0.99
C CYS A 161 -7.67 -8.71 -1.39
N PRO A 162 -8.77 -8.41 -2.11
CA PRO A 162 -9.72 -9.44 -2.57
C PRO A 162 -9.06 -10.41 -3.56
N GLU A 163 -9.48 -11.68 -3.52
CA GLU A 163 -9.01 -12.71 -4.47
C GLU A 163 -9.80 -12.70 -5.77
N LYS A 164 -11.04 -12.24 -5.71
CA LYS A 164 -11.93 -12.14 -6.89
C LYS A 164 -12.58 -10.78 -6.88
N ALA A 165 -12.86 -10.27 -8.07
CA ALA A 165 -13.64 -9.06 -8.20
C ALA A 165 -14.99 -9.25 -7.48
N PRO A 166 -15.44 -8.30 -6.65
CA PRO A 166 -16.75 -8.37 -6.03
C PRO A 166 -17.81 -8.49 -7.15
N VAL A 167 -18.66 -9.50 -7.05
CA VAL A 167 -19.74 -9.71 -8.01
C VAL A 167 -20.72 -8.54 -7.83
N MET A 168 -20.71 -7.61 -8.78
CA MET A 168 -21.60 -6.43 -8.77
C MET A 168 -23.02 -6.82 -9.21
N GLU A 169 -23.69 -7.69 -8.46
CA GLU A 169 -25.09 -8.06 -8.77
C GLU A 169 -26.13 -7.09 -8.18
N SER A 170 -25.83 -6.39 -7.07
CA SER A 170 -26.82 -5.56 -6.39
C SER A 170 -26.91 -4.11 -6.89
N GLN A 171 -25.84 -3.55 -7.42
CA GLN A 171 -25.86 -2.13 -7.83
C GLN A 171 -26.45 -1.88 -9.23
N LYS A 172 -26.53 -2.89 -10.11
CA LYS A 172 -27.20 -2.75 -11.41
C LYS A 172 -28.73 -2.66 -11.29
N GLN A 173 -29.31 -3.35 -10.29
CA GLN A 173 -30.77 -3.30 -10.10
C GLN A 173 -31.24 -1.98 -9.49
N GLU A 174 -30.53 -1.42 -8.53
CA GLU A 174 -30.90 -0.11 -7.94
C GLU A 174 -30.63 1.06 -8.91
N ARG A 175 -29.52 1.04 -9.66
CA ARG A 175 -29.25 2.07 -10.68
C ARG A 175 -30.27 2.04 -11.82
N ASN A 176 -30.74 0.88 -12.25
CA ASN A 176 -31.79 0.77 -13.28
C ASN A 176 -33.14 1.22 -12.78
N ALA A 177 -33.48 1.02 -11.51
CA ALA A 177 -34.75 1.50 -10.92
C ALA A 177 -34.72 3.03 -10.75
N ILE A 178 -33.63 3.64 -10.35
CA ILE A 178 -33.47 5.09 -10.16
C ILE A 178 -33.37 5.81 -11.52
N SER A 179 -32.69 5.21 -12.51
CA SER A 179 -32.57 5.81 -13.86
C SER A 179 -33.87 5.80 -14.65
N GLN A 180 -34.78 4.87 -14.37
CA GLN A 180 -36.13 4.87 -14.95
C GLN A 180 -37.05 5.94 -14.35
N LEU A 181 -36.78 6.40 -13.12
CA LEU A 181 -37.56 7.45 -12.45
C LEU A 181 -37.06 8.87 -12.74
N LEU A 182 -35.82 9.04 -13.25
CA LEU A 182 -35.21 10.35 -13.51
C LEU A 182 -34.93 10.61 -15.00
N ASN A 183 -35.82 10.17 -15.88
CA ASN A 183 -35.71 10.45 -17.32
C ASN A 183 -36.05 11.92 -17.63
N PHE A 184 -35.13 12.85 -17.28
CA PHE A 184 -35.06 14.19 -17.84
C PHE A 184 -33.63 14.52 -18.28
N GLY A 185 -33.46 14.48 -19.59
CA GLY A 185 -32.43 15.00 -20.45
C GLY A 185 -31.14 15.61 -19.83
N LYS A 186 -30.08 14.82 -19.75
CA LYS A 186 -28.70 15.25 -20.06
C LYS A 186 -27.89 14.00 -20.34
N LYS A 187 -27.44 13.83 -21.60
CA LYS A 187 -26.36 12.88 -21.94
C LYS A 187 -25.16 13.21 -21.10
N LYS A 188 -24.90 12.44 -20.05
CA LYS A 188 -23.54 12.29 -19.50
C LYS A 188 -22.85 11.28 -20.40
N GLU A 189 -21.86 11.72 -21.15
CA GLU A 189 -20.90 10.84 -21.77
C GLU A 189 -20.23 10.05 -20.65
N GLU A 190 -20.63 8.80 -20.46
CA GLU A 190 -19.81 7.81 -19.79
C GLU A 190 -18.59 7.65 -20.68
N ILE A 191 -17.42 8.09 -20.19
CA ILE A 191 -16.13 7.74 -20.77
C ILE A 191 -15.97 6.24 -20.48
N VAL A 192 -16.54 5.41 -21.33
CA VAL A 192 -16.18 4.00 -21.45
C VAL A 192 -14.77 4.03 -22.02
N ALA A 193 -13.77 3.75 -21.18
CA ALA A 193 -12.42 3.60 -21.65
C ALA A 193 -12.44 2.52 -22.74
N ASP A 194 -12.03 2.87 -23.94
CA ASP A 194 -11.99 1.97 -25.07
C ASP A 194 -10.99 0.84 -24.78
N GLU A 195 -11.52 -0.36 -24.47
CA GLU A 195 -10.68 -1.54 -24.19
C GLU A 195 -9.85 -1.98 -25.39
N SER A 196 -10.11 -1.49 -26.58
CA SER A 196 -9.36 -1.78 -27.80
C SER A 196 -7.94 -1.20 -27.79
N GLU A 197 -7.66 -0.23 -26.93
CA GLU A 197 -6.36 0.45 -26.83
C GLU A 197 -5.28 -0.39 -26.09
N TYR A 198 -5.70 -1.43 -25.34
CA TYR A 198 -4.79 -2.24 -24.54
C TYR A 198 -4.46 -3.58 -25.19
N VAL A 199 -3.18 -3.97 -25.08
CA VAL A 199 -2.74 -5.32 -25.44
C VAL A 199 -3.25 -6.30 -24.39
N LYS A 200 -3.77 -7.45 -24.81
CA LYS A 200 -4.20 -8.48 -23.87
C LYS A 200 -2.98 -9.10 -23.17
N HIS A 201 -2.84 -8.86 -21.90
CA HIS A 201 -1.77 -9.42 -21.08
C HIS A 201 -2.31 -9.87 -19.70
N THR A 202 -1.49 -10.62 -18.97
CA THR A 202 -1.80 -10.96 -17.57
C THR A 202 -1.89 -9.67 -16.73
N PRO A 203 -2.88 -9.53 -15.84
CA PRO A 203 -3.05 -8.35 -15.02
C PRO A 203 -1.78 -7.95 -14.25
N LEU A 204 -1.50 -6.65 -14.22
CA LEU A 204 -0.35 -6.04 -13.55
C LEU A 204 -0.83 -5.13 -12.43
N VAL A 205 -0.35 -5.37 -11.21
CA VAL A 205 -0.56 -4.50 -10.04
C VAL A 205 0.78 -3.91 -9.61
N LEU A 206 0.79 -2.61 -9.37
CA LEU A 206 1.97 -1.90 -8.89
C LEU A 206 1.85 -1.67 -7.39
N PHE A 207 2.98 -1.71 -6.65
CA PHE A 207 2.96 -1.51 -5.21
C PHE A 207 4.09 -0.61 -4.71
N GLY A 208 3.76 0.26 -3.77
CA GLY A 208 4.60 1.29 -3.19
C GLY A 208 3.88 2.64 -3.16
N SER A 209 4.05 3.39 -2.08
CA SER A 209 3.44 4.70 -1.90
C SER A 209 4.20 5.76 -2.71
N LEU A 210 3.51 6.38 -3.66
CA LEU A 210 4.01 7.48 -4.48
C LEU A 210 2.99 8.62 -4.50
N PRO A 211 3.41 9.88 -4.71
CA PRO A 211 2.50 10.99 -4.95
C PRO A 211 1.56 10.72 -6.14
N ASP A 212 0.31 11.15 -6.05
CA ASP A 212 -0.70 10.90 -7.09
C ASP A 212 -0.31 11.37 -8.50
N PRO A 213 0.35 12.52 -8.68
CA PRO A 213 0.84 12.91 -10.01
C PRO A 213 1.84 11.91 -10.60
N VAL A 214 2.73 11.34 -9.75
CA VAL A 214 3.71 10.34 -10.19
C VAL A 214 3.02 9.03 -10.57
N VAL A 215 2.08 8.56 -9.73
CA VAL A 215 1.23 7.39 -10.03
C VAL A 215 0.53 7.54 -11.38
N THR A 216 -0.05 8.72 -11.61
CA THR A 216 -0.74 9.03 -12.86
C THR A 216 0.21 8.99 -14.05
N GLN A 217 1.37 9.62 -13.94
CA GLN A 217 2.36 9.65 -15.02
C GLN A 217 2.91 8.26 -15.36
N LEU A 218 3.31 7.48 -14.36
CA LEU A 218 3.80 6.11 -14.59
C LEU A 218 2.72 5.23 -15.22
N THR A 219 1.47 5.38 -14.79
CA THR A 219 0.34 4.66 -15.39
C THR A 219 0.13 5.08 -16.85
N LEU A 220 0.26 6.37 -17.17
CA LEU A 220 0.18 6.86 -18.55
C LEU A 220 1.33 6.37 -19.42
N GLU A 221 2.55 6.29 -18.89
CA GLU A 221 3.68 5.75 -19.68
C GLU A 221 3.47 4.25 -20.00
N LEU A 222 2.96 3.45 -19.06
CA LEU A 222 2.59 2.06 -19.35
C LEU A 222 1.41 1.96 -20.32
N LYS A 223 0.42 2.85 -20.22
CA LYS A 223 -0.70 2.91 -21.17
C LYS A 223 -0.22 3.15 -22.59
N LYS A 224 0.77 4.03 -22.81
CA LYS A 224 1.38 4.25 -24.13
C LYS A 224 2.00 2.98 -24.73
N GLN A 225 2.43 2.05 -23.88
CA GLN A 225 2.90 0.72 -24.29
C GLN A 225 1.76 -0.27 -24.53
N GLY A 226 0.50 0.15 -24.35
CA GLY A 226 -0.67 -0.72 -24.40
C GLY A 226 -0.83 -1.59 -23.15
N ILE A 227 -0.16 -1.25 -22.04
CA ILE A 227 -0.21 -2.00 -20.78
C ILE A 227 -1.27 -1.39 -19.86
N LYS A 228 -2.28 -2.19 -19.48
CA LYS A 228 -3.29 -1.81 -18.50
C LYS A 228 -2.81 -2.16 -17.10
N VAL A 229 -2.59 -1.15 -16.27
CA VAL A 229 -2.36 -1.34 -14.83
C VAL A 229 -3.70 -1.67 -14.18
N SER A 230 -3.80 -2.86 -13.58
CA SER A 230 -5.05 -3.37 -12.97
C SER A 230 -5.31 -2.78 -11.58
N GLY A 231 -4.29 -2.20 -10.95
CA GLY A 231 -4.42 -1.52 -9.67
C GLY A 231 -3.10 -1.10 -9.06
N TRP A 232 -3.21 -0.34 -7.99
CA TRP A 232 -2.09 0.13 -7.16
C TRP A 232 -2.31 -0.26 -5.70
N LEU A 233 -1.22 -0.64 -5.03
CA LEU A 233 -1.19 -0.87 -3.60
C LEU A 233 -0.15 0.09 -2.97
N PRO A 234 -0.54 1.02 -2.08
CA PRO A 234 -1.91 1.25 -1.62
C PRO A 234 -2.80 1.90 -2.68
N SER A 235 -4.08 1.54 -2.65
CA SER A 235 -5.11 2.27 -3.37
C SER A 235 -5.44 3.59 -2.64
N LYS A 236 -6.09 4.50 -3.32
CA LYS A 236 -6.56 5.76 -2.74
C LYS A 236 -7.57 5.54 -1.61
N ARG A 237 -8.36 4.47 -1.73
CA ARG A 237 -9.32 4.03 -0.72
C ARG A 237 -9.13 2.56 -0.41
N TYR A 238 -9.36 2.17 0.83
CA TYR A 238 -9.34 0.76 1.24
C TYR A 238 -10.38 -0.07 0.47
N THR A 239 -11.53 0.53 0.20
CA THR A 239 -12.60 -0.09 -0.60
C THR A 239 -12.23 -0.33 -2.06
N GLU A 240 -11.13 0.27 -2.53
CA GLU A 240 -10.60 0.16 -3.91
C GLU A 240 -9.33 -0.69 -3.97
N LEU A 241 -9.07 -1.52 -2.94
CA LEU A 241 -7.92 -2.42 -2.96
C LEU A 241 -7.91 -3.28 -4.23
N PRO A 242 -6.74 -3.44 -4.87
CA PRO A 242 -6.66 -4.21 -6.11
C PRO A 242 -7.01 -5.67 -5.88
N VAL A 243 -7.68 -6.27 -6.85
CA VAL A 243 -7.87 -7.73 -6.89
C VAL A 243 -6.50 -8.37 -7.14
N LEU A 244 -6.19 -9.39 -6.36
CA LEU A 244 -4.94 -10.14 -6.48
C LEU A 244 -5.25 -11.62 -6.59
N GLU A 245 -5.34 -12.12 -7.81
CA GLU A 245 -5.49 -13.53 -8.10
C GLU A 245 -4.13 -14.22 -8.29
N GLU A 246 -4.11 -15.54 -8.14
CA GLU A 246 -2.91 -16.33 -8.39
C GLU A 246 -2.41 -16.11 -9.83
N GLY A 247 -1.13 -15.85 -9.96
CA GLY A 247 -0.49 -15.63 -11.27
C GLY A 247 -0.48 -14.19 -11.76
N TYR A 248 -1.17 -13.24 -11.10
CA TYR A 248 -1.06 -11.82 -11.44
C TYR A 248 0.37 -11.34 -11.32
N TYR A 249 0.77 -10.43 -12.21
CA TYR A 249 2.07 -9.79 -12.11
C TYR A 249 2.03 -8.63 -11.13
N VAL A 250 3.13 -8.47 -10.36
CA VAL A 250 3.31 -7.36 -9.42
C VAL A 250 4.69 -6.75 -9.59
N SER A 251 4.80 -5.41 -9.48
CA SER A 251 6.08 -4.71 -9.54
C SER A 251 6.16 -3.63 -8.48
N GLY A 252 7.28 -3.59 -7.73
CA GLY A 252 7.53 -2.60 -6.69
C GLY A 252 8.09 -1.29 -7.22
N MET A 253 7.78 -0.19 -6.54
CA MET A 253 8.19 1.16 -6.94
C MET A 253 9.41 1.69 -6.20
N ASN A 254 9.88 0.97 -5.19
CA ASN A 254 11.11 1.28 -4.46
C ASN A 254 11.76 0.00 -3.88
N PRO A 255 13.06 0.03 -3.50
CA PRO A 255 13.80 -1.16 -3.07
C PRO A 255 13.42 -1.66 -1.67
N PHE A 256 12.66 -0.90 -0.89
CA PHE A 256 12.45 -1.14 0.54
C PHE A 256 11.18 -1.96 0.84
N LEU A 257 10.53 -2.51 -0.17
CA LEU A 257 9.24 -3.20 -0.08
C LEU A 257 9.37 -4.73 -0.12
N SER A 258 10.42 -5.27 0.49
CA SER A 258 10.73 -6.71 0.46
C SER A 258 9.70 -7.58 1.16
N ARG A 259 9.11 -7.10 2.25
CA ARG A 259 8.06 -7.80 3.00
C ARG A 259 6.75 -7.83 2.22
N THR A 260 6.37 -6.72 1.61
CA THR A 260 5.21 -6.64 0.70
C THR A 260 5.41 -7.59 -0.48
N ALA A 261 6.56 -7.54 -1.15
CA ALA A 261 6.89 -8.44 -2.25
C ALA A 261 6.80 -9.92 -1.82
N SER A 262 7.36 -10.26 -0.65
CA SER A 262 7.28 -11.61 -0.09
C SER A 262 5.84 -12.04 0.19
N THR A 263 5.00 -11.16 0.72
CA THR A 263 3.58 -11.44 0.98
C THR A 263 2.83 -11.68 -0.34
N LEU A 264 3.05 -10.82 -1.34
CA LEU A 264 2.45 -10.98 -2.66
C LEU A 264 2.85 -12.29 -3.35
N MET A 265 4.13 -12.66 -3.28
CA MET A 265 4.61 -13.91 -3.88
C MET A 265 4.16 -15.16 -3.11
N ARG A 266 4.30 -15.17 -1.79
CA ARG A 266 4.10 -16.39 -0.98
C ARG A 266 2.65 -16.63 -0.58
N ARG A 267 1.94 -15.57 -0.18
CA ARG A 267 0.55 -15.68 0.30
C ARG A 267 -0.46 -15.48 -0.82
N ARG A 268 -0.18 -14.57 -1.76
CA ARG A 268 -1.09 -14.24 -2.88
C ARG A 268 -0.71 -14.96 -4.17
N LYS A 269 0.44 -15.66 -4.19
CA LYS A 269 0.98 -16.41 -5.35
C LYS A 269 1.10 -15.57 -6.62
N CYS A 270 1.34 -14.27 -6.46
CA CYS A 270 1.63 -13.37 -7.56
C CYS A 270 3.05 -13.58 -8.09
N LYS A 271 3.28 -13.18 -9.33
CA LYS A 271 4.58 -13.22 -10.01
C LYS A 271 5.25 -11.85 -9.91
N LEU A 272 6.38 -11.76 -9.19
CA LEU A 272 7.12 -10.51 -9.07
C LEU A 272 7.90 -10.22 -10.36
N ILE A 273 7.71 -9.03 -10.91
CA ILE A 273 8.58 -8.45 -11.94
C ILE A 273 9.68 -7.68 -11.22
N GLY A 274 10.88 -8.24 -11.19
CA GLY A 274 12.09 -7.56 -10.69
C GLY A 274 12.58 -6.57 -11.73
N ALA A 275 12.05 -5.35 -11.70
CA ALA A 275 12.44 -4.26 -12.59
C ALA A 275 13.27 -3.23 -11.82
N PRO A 276 14.15 -2.47 -12.48
CA PRO A 276 14.72 -1.25 -11.91
C PRO A 276 13.63 -0.29 -11.47
N PHE A 277 13.95 0.65 -10.56
CA PHE A 277 12.96 1.62 -10.12
C PHE A 277 12.88 2.79 -11.10
N PRO A 278 11.66 3.33 -11.35
CA PRO A 278 11.46 4.41 -12.33
C PRO A 278 11.92 5.76 -11.77
N ILE A 279 13.22 5.92 -11.55
CA ILE A 279 13.87 7.14 -11.07
C ILE A 279 14.70 7.72 -12.21
N GLY A 280 14.36 8.95 -12.62
CA GLY A 280 14.99 9.62 -13.75
C GLY A 280 14.65 8.96 -15.10
N PRO A 281 15.14 9.53 -16.24
CA PRO A 281 14.86 9.01 -17.57
C PRO A 281 15.33 7.57 -17.76
N ASP A 282 16.59 7.29 -17.47
CA ASP A 282 17.22 5.96 -17.65
C ASP A 282 16.52 4.87 -16.82
N GLY A 283 16.24 5.17 -15.52
CA GLY A 283 15.55 4.24 -14.66
C GLY A 283 14.13 3.96 -15.10
N THR A 284 13.41 5.01 -15.57
CA THR A 284 12.05 4.86 -16.07
C THR A 284 12.03 4.05 -17.38
N ARG A 285 12.97 4.28 -18.29
CA ARG A 285 13.13 3.49 -19.51
C ARG A 285 13.38 2.03 -19.19
N ALA A 286 14.38 1.73 -18.38
CA ALA A 286 14.73 0.37 -18.01
C ALA A 286 13.58 -0.36 -17.29
N TRP A 287 12.78 0.36 -16.47
CA TRP A 287 11.59 -0.15 -15.83
C TRP A 287 10.51 -0.53 -16.85
N ILE A 288 10.21 0.34 -17.82
CA ILE A 288 9.24 0.07 -18.89
C ILE A 288 9.70 -1.12 -19.74
N GLU A 289 10.94 -1.12 -20.21
CA GLU A 289 11.51 -2.20 -21.03
C GLU A 289 11.42 -3.55 -20.32
N LYS A 290 11.72 -3.59 -19.00
CA LYS A 290 11.62 -4.81 -18.22
C LYS A 290 10.20 -5.32 -18.08
N ILE A 291 9.23 -4.43 -17.83
CA ILE A 291 7.82 -4.81 -17.73
C ILE A 291 7.33 -5.31 -19.10
N CYS A 292 7.62 -4.59 -20.18
CA CYS A 292 7.28 -4.98 -21.55
C CYS A 292 7.85 -6.37 -21.89
N SER A 293 9.12 -6.60 -21.60
CA SER A 293 9.79 -7.89 -21.84
C SER A 293 9.09 -9.06 -21.12
N VAL A 294 8.70 -8.87 -19.85
CA VAL A 294 8.01 -9.93 -19.09
C VAL A 294 6.59 -10.16 -19.59
N LEU A 295 5.89 -9.12 -20.03
CA LEU A 295 4.55 -9.22 -20.58
C LEU A 295 4.52 -9.64 -22.06
N GLY A 296 5.67 -9.79 -22.71
CA GLY A 296 5.77 -10.14 -24.14
C GLY A 296 5.32 -9.02 -25.08
N ILE A 297 5.50 -7.76 -24.65
CA ILE A 297 5.13 -6.56 -25.41
C ILE A 297 6.41 -5.88 -25.89
N GLU A 298 6.45 -5.48 -27.15
CA GLU A 298 7.55 -4.73 -27.71
C GLU A 298 7.41 -3.24 -27.34
N PRO A 299 8.40 -2.63 -26.65
CA PRO A 299 8.31 -1.24 -26.25
C PRO A 299 8.36 -0.29 -27.46
N LYS A 300 7.60 0.81 -27.40
CA LYS A 300 7.45 1.78 -28.51
C LYS A 300 7.72 3.21 -28.03
N GLY A 301 8.35 4.01 -28.88
CA GLY A 301 8.47 5.46 -28.70
C GLY A 301 9.34 5.90 -27.52
N LEU A 302 10.23 5.04 -27.00
CA LEU A 302 11.09 5.39 -25.85
C LEU A 302 12.20 6.37 -26.23
N ASP A 303 12.79 6.21 -27.43
CA ASP A 303 13.87 7.11 -27.92
C ASP A 303 13.35 8.53 -28.21
N GLU A 304 12.15 8.63 -28.80
CA GLU A 304 11.51 9.93 -29.02
C GLU A 304 11.17 10.63 -27.70
N ARG A 305 10.85 9.85 -26.67
CA ARG A 305 10.53 10.35 -25.35
C ARG A 305 11.75 10.88 -24.62
N GLU A 306 12.89 10.20 -24.70
CA GLU A 306 14.16 10.68 -24.17
C GLU A 306 14.63 11.98 -24.85
N ALA A 307 14.42 12.09 -26.16
CA ALA A 307 14.78 13.30 -26.88
C ALA A 307 13.92 14.55 -26.53
N GLN A 308 12.80 14.36 -25.83
CA GLN A 308 11.91 15.45 -25.37
C GLN A 308 12.23 15.95 -23.93
N ILE A 309 13.09 15.27 -23.21
CA ILE A 309 13.50 15.60 -21.86
C ILE A 309 14.84 16.31 -21.85
#